data_dd318f81cd7a39a67a147a7753c2f1f1
#
_entry.id   dd318f81cd7a39a67a147a7753c2f1f1
#
_cell.length_a   1.000
_cell.length_b   1.000
_cell.length_c   1.000
_cell.angle_alpha   90.00
_cell.angle_beta   90.00
_cell.angle_gamma   90.00
#
_symmetry.space_group_name_H-M   'P 1'
#
loop_
_entity.id
_entity.type
_entity.pdbx_description
1 polymer ?
#
loop_
_entity_poly.entity_id
_entity_poly.type
_entity_poly.pdbx_seq_one_letter_code
_entity_poly.pdbx_strand_id
1 'polypeptide(L)'
;MYFPRKYSAKVLTINLANKNVALIGAGRVGRSIMVSLVEAGYTPAAIISGSVNSAKLLADRVGTDSFGTSDNILTEDTDLIIIAVQDDRLENVVAKLASNLKFPHEPLIVHTSGIQESTIMESLLQKGAGIASIHPAASFPENKILPLKDVRFGVEGINAEEAVELVKSMGGIPFKIETGKKALYHAACTVASGYLNTLLTVSEELMVRAGVDSPKSIISDLAKTALNGWDETGFAAITGSIARGDVDSVRKHIGSLDKNDKNRAVYMELALKTIELCEGEGLIDEQTSLNMKGNLIPVTP
;
A
#
# COMPACT_ATOMS: atom_id res chain seq x y z
N MET A 1 11.10 -21.31 -10.02
CA MET A 1 10.78 -21.83 -11.35
C MET A 1 11.40 -20.88 -12.38
N TYR A 2 12.35 -21.35 -13.18
CA TYR A 2 13.14 -20.53 -14.10
C TYR A 2 12.32 -20.34 -15.38
N PHE A 3 11.89 -19.10 -15.68
CA PHE A 3 11.23 -18.79 -16.94
C PHE A 3 12.26 -18.87 -18.08
N PRO A 4 12.02 -19.63 -19.15
CA PRO A 4 12.94 -19.66 -20.29
C PRO A 4 12.90 -18.30 -21.00
N ARG A 5 14.10 -17.75 -21.29
CA ARG A 5 14.35 -16.57 -22.12
C ARG A 5 13.78 -16.74 -23.55
N LYS A 6 12.49 -16.52 -23.74
CA LYS A 6 11.87 -16.46 -25.08
C LYS A 6 11.18 -15.12 -25.36
N TYR A 7 11.13 -14.23 -24.42
CA TYR A 7 10.58 -12.89 -24.65
C TYR A 7 11.74 -11.89 -24.57
N SER A 8 12.28 -11.51 -25.73
CA SER A 8 13.17 -10.37 -25.86
C SER A 8 12.34 -9.13 -25.56
N ALA A 9 12.51 -8.53 -24.39
CA ALA A 9 11.95 -7.22 -24.08
C ALA A 9 12.53 -6.22 -25.10
N LYS A 10 11.73 -5.83 -26.07
CA LYS A 10 11.99 -4.61 -26.82
C LYS A 10 11.81 -3.47 -25.82
N VAL A 11 12.90 -2.83 -25.43
CA VAL A 11 12.84 -1.53 -24.74
C VAL A 11 12.25 -0.53 -25.73
N LEU A 12 10.94 -0.40 -25.71
CA LEU A 12 10.23 0.67 -26.42
C LEU A 12 10.42 1.92 -25.59
N THR A 13 11.14 2.90 -26.15
CA THR A 13 11.09 4.27 -25.61
C THR A 13 9.67 4.78 -25.85
N ILE A 14 8.81 4.62 -24.84
CA ILE A 14 7.39 4.94 -24.95
C ILE A 14 7.26 6.44 -24.87
N ASN A 15 6.91 7.09 -25.99
CA ASN A 15 6.38 8.44 -25.95
C ASN A 15 4.98 8.36 -25.33
N LEU A 16 4.85 8.75 -24.06
CA LEU A 16 3.64 8.56 -23.27
C LEU A 16 2.56 9.63 -23.54
N ALA A 17 2.89 10.72 -24.25
CA ALA A 17 1.94 11.75 -24.62
C ALA A 17 0.94 11.23 -25.67
N ASN A 18 -0.34 11.52 -25.48
CA ASN A 18 -1.48 11.17 -26.36
C ASN A 18 -1.85 9.67 -26.39
N LYS A 19 -1.47 8.89 -25.40
CA LYS A 19 -1.93 7.50 -25.27
C LYS A 19 -3.34 7.40 -24.73
N ASN A 20 -4.14 6.53 -25.34
CA ASN A 20 -5.49 6.22 -24.91
C ASN A 20 -5.47 5.35 -23.65
N VAL A 21 -6.04 5.85 -22.55
CA VAL A 21 -6.09 5.15 -21.27
C VAL A 21 -7.51 4.79 -20.86
N ALA A 22 -7.72 3.54 -20.50
CA ALA A 22 -8.97 3.06 -19.89
C ALA A 22 -8.74 2.72 -18.41
N LEU A 23 -9.76 2.97 -17.59
CA LEU A 23 -9.77 2.63 -16.17
C LEU A 23 -10.87 1.62 -15.86
N ILE A 24 -10.54 0.57 -15.15
CA ILE A 24 -11.49 -0.38 -14.55
C ILE A 24 -11.39 -0.25 -13.03
N GLY A 25 -12.40 0.38 -12.42
CA GLY A 25 -12.46 0.66 -10.99
C GLY A 25 -12.32 2.14 -10.65
N ALA A 26 -13.44 2.89 -10.68
CA ALA A 26 -13.49 4.32 -10.31
C ALA A 26 -13.54 4.55 -8.78
N GLY A 27 -12.84 3.70 -8.00
CA GLY A 27 -12.64 3.83 -6.56
C GLY A 27 -11.62 4.91 -6.19
N ARG A 28 -11.23 4.97 -4.91
CA ARG A 28 -10.30 5.99 -4.38
C ARG A 28 -8.96 6.03 -5.11
N VAL A 29 -8.37 4.87 -5.35
CA VAL A 29 -7.09 4.72 -6.06
C VAL A 29 -7.27 5.03 -7.55
N GLY A 30 -8.23 4.38 -8.21
CA GLY A 30 -8.45 4.51 -9.65
C GLY A 30 -8.73 5.94 -10.09
N ARG A 31 -9.57 6.69 -9.35
CA ARG A 31 -9.85 8.09 -9.67
C ARG A 31 -8.61 8.99 -9.53
N SER A 32 -7.75 8.75 -8.53
CA SER A 32 -6.51 9.52 -8.37
C SER A 32 -5.53 9.23 -9.50
N ILE A 33 -5.37 7.96 -9.90
CA ILE A 33 -4.52 7.56 -11.03
C ILE A 33 -5.05 8.18 -12.33
N MET A 34 -6.35 8.02 -12.62
CA MET A 34 -6.92 8.52 -13.87
C MET A 34 -6.79 10.04 -14.02
N VAL A 35 -7.07 10.79 -12.97
CA VAL A 35 -6.90 12.26 -12.98
C VAL A 35 -5.43 12.62 -13.21
N SER A 36 -4.49 11.96 -12.51
CA SER A 36 -3.06 12.26 -12.69
C SER A 36 -2.54 11.89 -14.08
N LEU A 37 -3.08 10.82 -14.71
CA LEU A 37 -2.74 10.47 -16.10
C LEU A 37 -3.24 11.52 -17.09
N VAL A 38 -4.47 12.00 -16.93
CA VAL A 38 -5.02 13.06 -17.80
C VAL A 38 -4.23 14.37 -17.63
N GLU A 39 -3.86 14.73 -16.40
CA GLU A 39 -2.97 15.87 -16.13
C GLU A 39 -1.58 15.68 -16.75
N ALA A 40 -1.12 14.44 -16.92
CA ALA A 40 0.13 14.08 -17.61
C ALA A 40 -0.01 14.02 -19.14
N GLY A 41 -1.19 14.30 -19.73
CA GLY A 41 -1.42 14.36 -21.16
C GLY A 41 -1.93 13.06 -21.79
N TYR A 42 -2.41 12.10 -21.01
CA TYR A 42 -3.10 10.92 -21.54
C TYR A 42 -4.54 11.24 -21.92
N THR A 43 -5.05 10.56 -22.94
CA THR A 43 -6.44 10.70 -23.39
C THR A 43 -7.33 9.68 -22.69
N PRO A 44 -8.36 10.12 -21.92
CA PRO A 44 -9.26 9.18 -21.24
C PRO A 44 -10.20 8.51 -22.26
N ALA A 45 -9.97 7.22 -22.55
CA ALA A 45 -10.73 6.44 -23.52
C ALA A 45 -12.00 5.84 -22.91
N ALA A 46 -11.93 5.27 -21.70
CA ALA A 46 -13.08 4.67 -21.04
C ALA A 46 -12.95 4.62 -19.53
N ILE A 47 -14.08 4.79 -18.82
CA ILE A 47 -14.20 4.62 -17.37
C ILE A 47 -15.21 3.52 -17.05
N ILE A 48 -14.72 2.41 -16.49
CA ILE A 48 -15.55 1.25 -16.12
C ILE A 48 -15.56 1.13 -14.60
N SER A 49 -16.74 0.96 -14.00
CA SER A 49 -16.88 0.79 -12.56
C SER A 49 -18.09 -0.08 -12.23
N GLY A 50 -18.08 -0.75 -11.08
CA GLY A 50 -19.25 -1.48 -10.57
C GLY A 50 -20.48 -0.59 -10.28
N SER A 51 -20.31 0.72 -10.27
CA SER A 51 -21.37 1.71 -10.14
C SER A 51 -21.34 2.68 -11.31
N VAL A 52 -22.43 2.77 -12.08
CA VAL A 52 -22.58 3.73 -13.18
C VAL A 52 -22.36 5.17 -12.70
N ASN A 53 -22.88 5.50 -11.50
CA ASN A 53 -22.72 6.84 -10.93
C ASN A 53 -21.25 7.18 -10.67
N SER A 54 -20.48 6.25 -10.11
CA SER A 54 -19.05 6.45 -9.87
C SER A 54 -18.26 6.58 -11.17
N ALA A 55 -18.62 5.79 -12.20
CA ALA A 55 -18.02 5.90 -13.53
C ALA A 55 -18.32 7.26 -14.15
N LYS A 56 -19.58 7.70 -14.13
CA LYS A 56 -20.04 8.98 -14.69
C LYS A 56 -19.35 10.17 -14.01
N LEU A 57 -19.33 10.21 -12.68
CA LEU A 57 -18.69 11.31 -11.93
C LEU A 57 -17.21 11.49 -12.28
N LEU A 58 -16.50 10.37 -12.50
CA LEU A 58 -15.11 10.43 -12.93
C LEU A 58 -14.99 10.81 -14.40
N ALA A 59 -15.83 10.26 -15.27
CA ALA A 59 -15.87 10.56 -16.70
C ALA A 59 -16.11 12.08 -16.97
N ASP A 60 -17.11 12.64 -16.29
CA ASP A 60 -17.41 14.09 -16.35
C ASP A 60 -16.17 14.93 -15.91
N ARG A 61 -15.42 14.45 -14.92
CA ARG A 61 -14.23 15.15 -14.41
C ARG A 61 -13.04 15.09 -15.35
N VAL A 62 -12.84 13.98 -16.05
CA VAL A 62 -11.67 13.77 -16.93
C VAL A 62 -11.97 14.06 -18.38
N GLY A 63 -13.20 14.37 -18.74
CA GLY A 63 -13.61 14.80 -20.08
C GLY A 63 -13.78 13.65 -21.07
N THR A 64 -14.43 12.55 -20.67
CA THR A 64 -14.83 11.48 -21.60
C THR A 64 -16.31 11.15 -21.47
N ASP A 65 -16.95 10.83 -22.60
CA ASP A 65 -18.34 10.39 -22.66
C ASP A 65 -18.46 8.85 -22.58
N SER A 66 -17.32 8.12 -22.61
CA SER A 66 -17.28 6.66 -22.56
C SER A 66 -17.18 6.18 -21.10
N PHE A 67 -18.32 5.83 -20.52
CA PHE A 67 -18.38 5.28 -19.16
C PHE A 67 -19.48 4.23 -19.00
N GLY A 68 -19.28 3.31 -18.05
CA GLY A 68 -20.27 2.26 -17.80
C GLY A 68 -19.84 1.20 -16.79
N THR A 69 -20.55 0.07 -16.83
CA THR A 69 -20.28 -1.08 -15.97
C THR A 69 -19.76 -2.30 -16.73
N SER A 70 -19.62 -2.20 -18.06
CA SER A 70 -19.18 -3.27 -18.93
C SER A 70 -17.90 -2.93 -19.66
N ASP A 71 -17.08 -3.92 -19.91
CA ASP A 71 -15.82 -3.84 -20.65
C ASP A 71 -16.02 -3.71 -22.18
N ASN A 72 -17.26 -3.88 -22.69
CA ASN A 72 -17.57 -3.71 -24.12
C ASN A 72 -17.43 -2.26 -24.63
N ILE A 73 -17.18 -1.30 -23.74
CA ILE A 73 -16.85 0.08 -24.11
C ILE A 73 -15.34 0.31 -24.32
N LEU A 74 -14.50 -0.72 -24.04
CA LEU A 74 -13.08 -0.67 -24.39
C LEU A 74 -12.91 -0.80 -25.90
N THR A 75 -12.05 0.05 -26.45
CA THR A 75 -11.77 0.08 -27.89
C THR A 75 -10.41 -0.56 -28.19
N GLU A 76 -10.25 -1.06 -29.44
CA GLU A 76 -9.02 -1.73 -29.87
C GLU A 76 -7.79 -0.79 -29.90
N ASP A 77 -8.00 0.52 -29.87
CA ASP A 77 -6.96 1.55 -29.82
C ASP A 77 -6.58 1.98 -28.40
N THR A 78 -7.02 1.25 -27.38
CA THR A 78 -6.62 1.49 -25.98
C THR A 78 -5.17 1.05 -25.76
N ASP A 79 -4.29 1.99 -25.45
CA ASP A 79 -2.86 1.74 -25.21
C ASP A 79 -2.52 1.29 -23.79
N LEU A 80 -3.33 1.73 -22.82
CA LEU A 80 -3.11 1.50 -21.39
C LEU A 80 -4.43 1.15 -20.70
N ILE A 81 -4.44 0.07 -19.95
CA ILE A 81 -5.57 -0.31 -19.12
C ILE A 81 -5.13 -0.36 -17.66
N ILE A 82 -5.76 0.46 -16.82
CA ILE A 82 -5.55 0.47 -15.38
C ILE A 82 -6.66 -0.33 -14.70
N ILE A 83 -6.30 -1.37 -13.93
CA ILE A 83 -7.24 -2.16 -13.14
C ILE A 83 -7.07 -1.79 -11.66
N ALA A 84 -8.00 -0.99 -11.13
CA ALA A 84 -8.00 -0.48 -9.76
C ALA A 84 -9.25 -0.96 -8.98
N VAL A 85 -9.48 -2.26 -9.01
CA VAL A 85 -10.57 -2.94 -8.30
C VAL A 85 -10.08 -3.54 -6.98
N GLN A 86 -11.01 -4.01 -6.13
CA GLN A 86 -10.68 -4.78 -4.93
C GLN A 86 -9.99 -6.10 -5.31
N ASP A 87 -9.12 -6.59 -4.45
CA ASP A 87 -8.28 -7.76 -4.72
C ASP A 87 -9.09 -9.03 -5.05
N ASP A 88 -10.22 -9.21 -4.38
CA ASP A 88 -11.17 -10.32 -4.60
C ASP A 88 -11.88 -10.28 -5.95
N ARG A 89 -11.84 -9.13 -6.64
CA ARG A 89 -12.45 -8.95 -7.98
C ARG A 89 -11.44 -8.99 -9.12
N LEU A 90 -10.16 -8.89 -8.82
CA LEU A 90 -9.12 -8.73 -9.83
C LEU A 90 -9.08 -9.92 -10.80
N GLU A 91 -9.09 -11.15 -10.31
CA GLU A 91 -9.07 -12.37 -11.11
C GLU A 91 -10.27 -12.44 -12.08
N ASN A 92 -11.44 -12.05 -11.61
CA ASN A 92 -12.67 -12.06 -12.41
C ASN A 92 -12.61 -10.99 -13.53
N VAL A 93 -12.05 -9.82 -13.26
CA VAL A 93 -11.84 -8.76 -14.26
C VAL A 93 -10.86 -9.25 -15.31
N VAL A 94 -9.74 -9.81 -14.90
CA VAL A 94 -8.71 -10.37 -15.80
C VAL A 94 -9.29 -11.44 -16.71
N ALA A 95 -10.07 -12.39 -16.16
CA ALA A 95 -10.71 -13.47 -16.93
C ALA A 95 -11.68 -12.93 -17.98
N LYS A 96 -12.47 -11.91 -17.64
CA LYS A 96 -13.39 -11.25 -18.59
C LYS A 96 -12.63 -10.55 -19.70
N LEU A 97 -11.63 -9.74 -19.38
CA LEU A 97 -10.79 -9.09 -20.38
C LEU A 97 -10.14 -10.10 -21.32
N ALA A 98 -9.58 -11.18 -20.77
CA ALA A 98 -8.97 -12.23 -21.54
C ALA A 98 -9.96 -12.96 -22.47
N SER A 99 -11.24 -13.05 -22.12
CA SER A 99 -12.27 -13.69 -22.94
C SER A 99 -12.78 -12.80 -24.07
N ASN A 100 -12.93 -11.50 -23.80
CA ASN A 100 -13.69 -10.59 -24.65
C ASN A 100 -12.80 -9.74 -25.56
N LEU A 101 -11.54 -9.48 -25.18
CA LEU A 101 -10.69 -8.53 -25.90
C LEU A 101 -9.65 -9.20 -26.79
N LYS A 102 -9.41 -8.56 -27.92
CA LYS A 102 -8.22 -8.74 -28.77
C LYS A 102 -7.33 -7.52 -28.58
N PHE A 103 -6.04 -7.72 -28.51
CA PHE A 103 -5.05 -6.66 -28.30
C PHE A 103 -4.16 -6.51 -29.55
N PRO A 104 -4.65 -5.84 -30.61
CA PRO A 104 -3.90 -5.71 -31.86
C PRO A 104 -2.65 -4.84 -31.70
N HIS A 105 -2.58 -3.98 -30.66
CA HIS A 105 -1.52 -3.01 -30.45
C HIS A 105 -0.72 -3.26 -29.17
N GLU A 106 -0.79 -4.45 -28.56
CA GLU A 106 -0.02 -4.84 -27.37
C GLU A 106 -0.12 -3.79 -26.23
N PRO A 107 -1.33 -3.49 -25.71
CA PRO A 107 -1.49 -2.50 -24.64
C PRO A 107 -0.74 -2.90 -23.39
N LEU A 108 -0.30 -1.90 -22.61
CA LEU A 108 0.15 -2.14 -21.25
C LEU A 108 -1.07 -2.25 -20.32
N ILE A 109 -1.19 -3.35 -19.59
CA ILE A 109 -2.23 -3.55 -18.58
C ILE A 109 -1.57 -3.61 -17.21
N VAL A 110 -1.99 -2.72 -16.32
CA VAL A 110 -1.46 -2.67 -14.96
C VAL A 110 -2.59 -2.78 -13.94
N HIS A 111 -2.35 -3.50 -12.86
CA HIS A 111 -3.24 -3.48 -11.70
C HIS A 111 -2.59 -2.76 -10.51
N THR A 112 -3.43 -2.32 -9.56
CA THR A 112 -2.99 -1.52 -8.40
C THR A 112 -3.00 -2.30 -7.08
N SER A 113 -3.24 -3.61 -7.10
CA SER A 113 -3.21 -4.44 -5.90
C SER A 113 -1.84 -4.40 -5.22
N GLY A 114 -1.83 -4.24 -3.91
CA GLY A 114 -0.60 -4.32 -3.11
C GLY A 114 -0.14 -5.76 -2.83
N ILE A 115 -1.08 -6.72 -2.85
CA ILE A 115 -0.82 -8.11 -2.47
C ILE A 115 -0.70 -9.05 -3.66
N GLN A 116 -1.48 -8.83 -4.74
CA GLN A 116 -1.48 -9.69 -5.92
C GLN A 116 -0.26 -9.42 -6.81
N GLU A 117 0.37 -10.49 -7.27
CA GLU A 117 1.45 -10.43 -8.26
C GLU A 117 0.89 -10.11 -9.66
N SER A 118 1.68 -9.48 -10.53
CA SER A 118 1.29 -9.24 -11.93
C SER A 118 0.99 -10.51 -12.72
N THR A 119 1.52 -11.65 -12.29
CA THR A 119 1.27 -12.98 -12.85
C THR A 119 -0.20 -13.39 -12.84
N ILE A 120 -1.05 -12.77 -12.00
CA ILE A 120 -2.52 -12.96 -12.07
C ILE A 120 -3.08 -12.59 -13.45
N MET A 121 -2.34 -11.75 -14.20
CA MET A 121 -2.70 -11.31 -15.56
C MET A 121 -2.02 -12.14 -16.67
N GLU A 122 -1.45 -13.32 -16.37
CA GLU A 122 -0.73 -14.14 -17.36
C GLU A 122 -1.58 -14.48 -18.59
N SER A 123 -2.90 -14.68 -18.43
CA SER A 123 -3.83 -14.91 -19.54
C SER A 123 -3.93 -13.75 -20.52
N LEU A 124 -3.69 -12.50 -20.07
CA LEU A 124 -3.62 -11.30 -20.90
C LEU A 124 -2.26 -11.21 -21.62
N LEU A 125 -1.17 -11.55 -20.93
CA LEU A 125 0.16 -11.65 -21.52
C LEU A 125 0.17 -12.64 -22.70
N GLN A 126 -0.46 -13.80 -22.56
CA GLN A 126 -0.57 -14.81 -23.62
C GLN A 126 -1.35 -14.30 -24.84
N LYS A 127 -2.11 -13.24 -24.69
CA LYS A 127 -2.86 -12.56 -25.77
C LYS A 127 -2.13 -11.34 -26.35
N GLY A 128 -0.90 -11.10 -25.93
CA GLY A 128 -0.05 -10.02 -26.47
C GLY A 128 -0.05 -8.75 -25.64
N ALA A 129 -0.76 -8.65 -24.51
CA ALA A 129 -0.66 -7.48 -23.64
C ALA A 129 0.64 -7.48 -22.84
N GLY A 130 1.23 -6.30 -22.61
CA GLY A 130 2.21 -6.11 -21.55
C GLY A 130 1.53 -6.12 -20.18
N ILE A 131 2.17 -6.70 -19.15
CA ILE A 131 1.60 -6.78 -17.81
C ILE A 131 2.57 -6.31 -16.74
N ALA A 132 2.05 -5.50 -15.80
CA ALA A 132 2.79 -5.10 -14.59
C ALA A 132 1.82 -4.78 -13.44
N SER A 133 2.38 -4.61 -12.25
CA SER A 133 1.67 -4.07 -11.10
C SER A 133 2.28 -2.75 -10.66
N ILE A 134 1.44 -1.79 -10.30
CA ILE A 134 1.83 -0.51 -9.68
C ILE A 134 1.01 -0.31 -8.40
N HIS A 135 1.61 -0.40 -7.23
CA HIS A 135 0.92 -0.20 -5.97
C HIS A 135 1.31 1.14 -5.34
N PRO A 136 0.40 2.11 -5.26
CA PRO A 136 0.68 3.36 -4.56
C PRO A 136 0.75 3.13 -3.04
N ALA A 137 1.93 3.34 -2.45
CA ALA A 137 2.15 3.21 -1.00
C ALA A 137 1.64 4.47 -0.27
N ALA A 138 0.33 4.71 -0.31
CA ALA A 138 -0.32 5.86 0.30
C ALA A 138 -1.73 5.51 0.79
N SER A 139 -2.21 6.26 1.78
CA SER A 139 -3.60 6.19 2.23
C SER A 139 -4.47 7.12 1.38
N PHE A 140 -5.50 6.58 0.76
CA PHE A 140 -6.41 7.33 -0.11
C PHE A 140 -7.67 7.74 0.64
N PRO A 141 -7.90 9.04 0.86
CA PRO A 141 -9.08 9.53 1.55
C PRO A 141 -10.35 9.30 0.73
N GLU A 142 -11.49 9.11 1.40
CA GLU A 142 -12.74 8.78 0.72
C GLU A 142 -13.26 9.89 -0.18
N ASN A 143 -13.22 11.13 0.30
CA ASN A 143 -13.87 12.28 -0.34
C ASN A 143 -12.91 13.23 -1.08
N LYS A 144 -11.65 12.79 -1.32
CA LYS A 144 -10.65 13.61 -2.02
C LYS A 144 -9.93 12.77 -3.06
N ILE A 145 -9.54 13.43 -4.14
CA ILE A 145 -8.54 12.89 -5.07
C ILE A 145 -7.16 13.22 -4.49
N LEU A 146 -6.36 12.18 -4.28
CA LEU A 146 -5.00 12.34 -3.83
C LEU A 146 -4.11 12.67 -5.03
N PRO A 147 -3.41 13.82 -5.05
CA PRO A 147 -2.35 14.06 -6.04
C PRO A 147 -1.26 13.00 -5.90
N LEU A 148 -0.81 12.44 -7.03
CA LEU A 148 0.18 11.36 -7.02
C LEU A 148 1.63 11.85 -7.11
N LYS A 149 1.84 13.16 -7.23
CA LYS A 149 3.16 13.75 -7.16
C LYS A 149 3.83 13.37 -5.84
N ASP A 150 5.07 12.88 -5.92
CA ASP A 150 5.90 12.43 -4.81
C ASP A 150 5.37 11.19 -4.06
N VAL A 151 4.24 10.60 -4.48
CA VAL A 151 3.76 9.31 -3.94
C VAL A 151 4.69 8.19 -4.42
N ARG A 152 5.10 7.33 -3.49
CA ARG A 152 5.93 6.16 -3.80
C ARG A 152 5.06 5.03 -4.35
N PHE A 153 5.56 4.35 -5.38
CA PHE A 153 4.87 3.23 -6.03
C PHE A 153 5.76 1.99 -6.06
N GLY A 154 5.27 0.90 -5.47
CA GLY A 154 5.88 -0.40 -5.64
C GLY A 154 5.54 -0.98 -7.02
N VAL A 155 6.56 -1.32 -7.81
CA VAL A 155 6.44 -1.80 -9.18
C VAL A 155 7.02 -3.19 -9.31
N GLU A 156 6.29 -4.11 -9.95
CA GLU A 156 6.80 -5.44 -10.34
C GLU A 156 6.11 -5.93 -11.62
N GLY A 157 6.69 -6.95 -12.25
CA GLY A 157 6.14 -7.60 -13.42
C GLY A 157 7.11 -7.66 -14.60
N ILE A 158 6.69 -8.33 -15.67
CA ILE A 158 7.47 -8.50 -16.88
C ILE A 158 7.73 -7.14 -17.55
N ASN A 159 6.71 -6.27 -17.56
CA ASN A 159 6.78 -4.91 -18.10
C ASN A 159 6.99 -3.86 -16.99
N ALA A 160 7.83 -4.18 -16.01
CA ALA A 160 8.10 -3.27 -14.91
C ALA A 160 8.81 -1.97 -15.35
N GLU A 161 9.58 -1.99 -16.43
CA GLU A 161 10.27 -0.79 -16.93
C GLU A 161 9.27 0.21 -17.51
N GLU A 162 8.30 -0.24 -18.29
CA GLU A 162 7.22 0.57 -18.81
C GLU A 162 6.31 1.10 -17.67
N ALA A 163 6.06 0.27 -16.66
CA ALA A 163 5.31 0.68 -15.48
C ALA A 163 6.05 1.72 -14.63
N VAL A 164 7.39 1.67 -14.58
CA VAL A 164 8.23 2.71 -13.95
C VAL A 164 8.04 4.05 -14.66
N GLU A 165 8.08 4.06 -16.01
CA GLU A 165 7.86 5.31 -16.77
C GLU A 165 6.43 5.83 -16.61
N LEU A 166 5.44 4.93 -16.54
CA LEU A 166 4.05 5.28 -16.24
C LEU A 166 3.93 5.99 -14.87
N VAL A 167 4.56 5.45 -13.83
CA VAL A 167 4.56 6.07 -12.50
C VAL A 167 5.21 7.45 -12.52
N LYS A 168 6.37 7.58 -13.18
CA LYS A 168 7.07 8.87 -13.31
C LYS A 168 6.23 9.91 -14.06
N SER A 169 5.49 9.51 -15.10
CA SER A 169 4.63 10.44 -15.85
C SER A 169 3.55 11.07 -14.98
N MET A 170 3.07 10.37 -13.95
CA MET A 170 2.14 10.89 -12.94
C MET A 170 2.83 11.71 -11.83
N GLY A 171 4.14 11.92 -11.91
CA GLY A 171 4.93 12.56 -10.85
C GLY A 171 5.23 11.67 -9.65
N GLY A 172 4.90 10.38 -9.70
CA GLY A 172 5.18 9.41 -8.64
C GLY A 172 6.64 8.97 -8.61
N ILE A 173 7.05 8.37 -7.49
CA ILE A 173 8.40 7.85 -7.26
C ILE A 173 8.33 6.31 -7.27
N PRO A 174 8.77 5.65 -8.36
CA PRO A 174 8.73 4.19 -8.45
C PRO A 174 9.87 3.55 -7.65
N PHE A 175 9.59 2.38 -7.06
CA PHE A 175 10.59 1.46 -6.53
C PHE A 175 10.23 0.02 -6.90
N LYS A 176 11.23 -0.83 -7.07
CA LYS A 176 11.01 -2.23 -7.49
C LYS A 176 10.65 -3.11 -6.30
N ILE A 177 9.72 -4.02 -6.52
CA ILE A 177 9.41 -5.15 -5.63
C ILE A 177 9.90 -6.42 -6.33
N GLU A 178 10.60 -7.30 -5.61
CA GLU A 178 11.00 -8.60 -6.15
C GLU A 178 9.78 -9.50 -6.36
N THR A 179 9.79 -10.24 -7.45
CA THR A 179 8.76 -11.24 -7.75
C THR A 179 8.63 -12.25 -6.60
N GLY A 180 7.41 -12.56 -6.20
CA GLY A 180 7.11 -13.44 -5.06
C GLY A 180 7.19 -12.74 -3.69
N LYS A 181 7.43 -11.43 -3.63
CA LYS A 181 7.56 -10.68 -2.36
C LYS A 181 6.44 -9.69 -2.09
N LYS A 182 5.44 -9.57 -2.97
CA LYS A 182 4.35 -8.59 -2.78
C LYS A 182 3.55 -8.79 -1.49
N ALA A 183 3.25 -10.02 -1.11
CA ALA A 183 2.53 -10.28 0.12
C ALA A 183 3.29 -9.77 1.36
N LEU A 184 4.61 -10.01 1.43
CA LEU A 184 5.47 -9.51 2.50
C LEU A 184 5.57 -7.97 2.48
N TYR A 185 5.77 -7.40 1.30
CA TYR A 185 5.76 -5.94 1.11
C TYR A 185 4.44 -5.32 1.57
N HIS A 186 3.30 -5.89 1.18
CA HIS A 186 1.99 -5.36 1.56
C HIS A 186 1.72 -5.51 3.07
N ALA A 187 2.19 -6.60 3.69
CA ALA A 187 2.16 -6.73 5.14
C ALA A 187 2.95 -5.61 5.84
N ALA A 188 4.14 -5.26 5.33
CA ALA A 188 4.92 -4.14 5.85
C ALA A 188 4.18 -2.79 5.69
N CYS A 189 3.54 -2.54 4.55
CA CYS A 189 2.69 -1.36 4.35
C CYS A 189 1.52 -1.32 5.35
N THR A 190 0.91 -2.48 5.64
CA THR A 190 -0.19 -2.58 6.62
C THR A 190 0.30 -2.24 8.02
N VAL A 191 1.48 -2.72 8.42
CA VAL A 191 2.11 -2.38 9.70
C VAL A 191 2.36 -0.88 9.80
N ALA A 192 2.95 -0.27 8.75
CA ALA A 192 3.30 1.14 8.74
C ALA A 192 2.10 2.10 8.64
N SER A 193 0.91 1.61 8.28
CA SER A 193 -0.28 2.46 8.09
C SER A 193 -1.46 2.02 8.95
N GLY A 194 -2.10 0.91 8.62
CA GLY A 194 -3.30 0.43 9.31
C GLY A 194 -3.05 0.12 10.79
N TYR A 195 -1.97 -0.60 11.10
CA TYR A 195 -1.64 -0.94 12.49
C TYR A 195 -1.13 0.26 13.27
N LEU A 196 -0.47 1.23 12.62
CA LEU A 196 -0.16 2.51 13.27
C LEU A 196 -1.43 3.20 13.77
N ASN A 197 -2.49 3.30 12.94
CA ASN A 197 -3.76 3.85 13.37
C ASN A 197 -4.37 3.07 14.55
N THR A 198 -4.26 1.74 14.54
CA THR A 198 -4.70 0.91 15.67
C THR A 198 -3.93 1.24 16.95
N LEU A 199 -2.60 1.41 16.87
CA LEU A 199 -1.77 1.78 18.03
C LEU A 199 -2.13 3.16 18.59
N LEU A 200 -2.40 4.14 17.72
CA LEU A 200 -2.86 5.47 18.14
C LEU A 200 -4.22 5.38 18.85
N THR A 201 -5.13 4.52 18.38
CA THR A 201 -6.42 4.28 19.02
C THR A 201 -6.26 3.61 20.38
N VAL A 202 -5.39 2.60 20.49
CA VAL A 202 -5.05 1.97 21.79
C VAL A 202 -4.50 3.01 22.76
N SER A 203 -3.62 3.91 22.30
CA SER A 203 -3.08 4.99 23.13
C SER A 203 -4.20 5.95 23.59
N GLU A 204 -5.16 6.27 22.73
CA GLU A 204 -6.33 7.10 23.08
C GLU A 204 -7.16 6.44 24.18
N GLU A 205 -7.50 5.15 24.05
CA GLU A 205 -8.25 4.40 25.04
C GLU A 205 -7.55 4.37 26.40
N LEU A 206 -6.23 4.17 26.41
CA LEU A 206 -5.44 4.15 27.66
C LEU A 206 -5.39 5.53 28.32
N MET A 207 -5.22 6.61 27.56
CA MET A 207 -5.21 7.97 28.09
C MET A 207 -6.56 8.39 28.63
N VAL A 208 -7.66 8.05 27.96
CA VAL A 208 -9.02 8.30 28.48
C VAL A 208 -9.24 7.56 29.81
N ARG A 209 -8.81 6.32 29.92
CA ARG A 209 -8.90 5.55 31.19
C ARG A 209 -8.00 6.13 32.29
N ALA A 210 -6.92 6.79 31.93
CA ALA A 210 -6.07 7.52 32.87
C ALA A 210 -6.65 8.90 33.26
N GLY A 211 -7.83 9.28 32.78
CA GLY A 211 -8.50 10.55 33.07
C GLY A 211 -7.98 11.74 32.27
N VAL A 212 -7.31 11.50 31.15
CA VAL A 212 -6.84 12.59 30.28
C VAL A 212 -7.96 13.07 29.36
N ASP A 213 -8.32 14.33 29.48
CA ASP A 213 -9.31 14.96 28.60
C ASP A 213 -8.70 15.26 27.22
N SER A 214 -9.45 14.94 26.14
CA SER A 214 -9.07 15.26 24.74
C SER A 214 -7.66 14.79 24.33
N PRO A 215 -7.31 13.49 24.46
CA PRO A 215 -5.95 13.01 24.29
C PRO A 215 -5.39 13.06 22.86
N LYS A 216 -6.25 13.27 21.85
CA LYS A 216 -5.86 13.21 20.41
C LYS A 216 -4.70 14.15 20.04
N SER A 217 -4.68 15.38 20.55
CA SER A 217 -3.61 16.33 20.27
C SER A 217 -2.29 15.84 20.86
N ILE A 218 -2.31 15.35 22.10
CA ILE A 218 -1.13 14.82 22.79
C ILE A 218 -0.57 13.62 22.01
N ILE A 219 -1.43 12.68 21.63
CA ILE A 219 -1.04 11.48 20.87
C ILE A 219 -0.47 11.88 19.50
N SER A 220 -1.12 12.81 18.80
CA SER A 220 -0.65 13.31 17.51
C SER A 220 0.75 13.92 17.59
N ASP A 221 1.02 14.70 18.64
CA ASP A 221 2.33 15.34 18.80
C ASP A 221 3.42 14.32 19.18
N LEU A 222 3.10 13.35 20.06
CA LEU A 222 4.00 12.24 20.37
C LEU A 222 4.32 11.39 19.12
N ALA A 223 3.30 11.05 18.32
CA ALA A 223 3.48 10.25 17.12
C ALA A 223 4.33 10.98 16.05
N LYS A 224 4.09 12.29 15.84
CA LYS A 224 4.91 13.10 14.92
C LYS A 224 6.36 13.16 15.37
N THR A 225 6.62 13.36 16.68
CA THR A 225 7.98 13.40 17.22
C THR A 225 8.67 12.05 17.04
N ALA A 226 7.98 10.93 17.30
CA ALA A 226 8.53 9.60 17.09
C ALA A 226 8.82 9.33 15.60
N LEU A 227 7.92 9.74 14.68
CA LEU A 227 8.11 9.58 13.25
C LEU A 227 9.29 10.41 12.74
N ASN A 228 9.41 11.67 13.15
CA ASN A 228 10.54 12.53 12.78
C ASN A 228 11.88 11.94 13.25
N GLY A 229 11.93 11.43 14.49
CA GLY A 229 13.13 10.76 14.99
C GLY A 229 13.48 9.52 14.18
N TRP A 230 12.48 8.72 13.82
CA TRP A 230 12.66 7.53 12.99
C TRP A 230 13.16 7.88 11.57
N ASP A 231 12.68 8.97 10.98
CA ASP A 231 13.15 9.46 9.67
C ASP A 231 14.64 9.85 9.72
N GLU A 232 15.12 10.37 10.85
CA GLU A 232 16.49 10.81 11.01
C GLU A 232 17.48 9.67 11.31
N THR A 233 17.12 8.77 12.23
CA THR A 233 18.05 7.77 12.78
C THR A 233 17.49 6.34 12.87
N GLY A 234 16.30 6.09 12.32
CA GLY A 234 15.66 4.79 12.40
C GLY A 234 15.31 4.39 13.82
N PHE A 235 15.49 3.11 14.16
CA PHE A 235 15.17 2.60 15.50
C PHE A 235 16.02 3.22 16.61
N ALA A 236 17.21 3.75 16.32
CA ALA A 236 18.07 4.42 17.30
C ALA A 236 17.41 5.67 17.93
N ALA A 237 16.38 6.24 17.28
CA ALA A 237 15.57 7.31 17.86
C ALA A 237 14.68 6.89 19.04
N ILE A 238 14.61 5.60 19.34
CA ILE A 238 13.73 5.07 20.41
C ILE A 238 14.09 5.70 21.76
N THR A 239 13.07 6.09 22.48
CA THR A 239 13.15 6.59 23.85
C THR A 239 12.21 5.80 24.76
N GLY A 240 12.23 6.07 26.05
CA GLY A 240 11.29 5.45 26.99
C GLY A 240 11.95 4.45 27.92
N SER A 241 11.12 3.78 28.72
CA SER A 241 11.57 2.91 29.81
C SER A 241 12.38 1.69 29.35
N ILE A 242 11.96 1.06 28.23
CA ILE A 242 12.66 -0.11 27.70
C ILE A 242 14.05 0.26 27.22
N ALA A 243 14.17 1.32 26.41
CA ALA A 243 15.46 1.77 25.86
C ALA A 243 16.46 2.21 26.95
N ARG A 244 15.97 2.62 28.15
CA ARG A 244 16.80 2.97 29.31
C ARG A 244 17.06 1.82 30.29
N GLY A 245 16.56 0.63 30.00
CA GLY A 245 16.71 -0.50 30.94
C GLY A 245 15.85 -0.40 32.20
N ASP A 246 14.80 0.45 32.23
CA ASP A 246 13.97 0.68 33.42
C ASP A 246 12.91 -0.42 33.61
N VAL A 247 13.33 -1.52 34.23
CA VAL A 247 12.50 -2.72 34.52
C VAL A 247 11.30 -2.36 35.40
N ASP A 248 11.46 -1.44 36.36
CA ASP A 248 10.40 -1.10 37.31
C ASP A 248 9.26 -0.32 36.63
N SER A 249 9.57 0.58 35.71
CA SER A 249 8.56 1.27 34.92
C SER A 249 7.78 0.29 34.06
N VAL A 250 8.45 -0.66 33.39
CA VAL A 250 7.78 -1.70 32.60
C VAL A 250 6.82 -2.52 33.47
N ARG A 251 7.26 -2.93 34.67
CA ARG A 251 6.42 -3.67 35.64
C ARG A 251 5.19 -2.86 36.06
N LYS A 252 5.34 -1.56 36.33
CA LYS A 252 4.23 -0.66 36.68
C LYS A 252 3.24 -0.50 35.55
N HIS A 253 3.72 -0.36 34.31
CA HIS A 253 2.85 -0.29 33.13
C HIS A 253 1.97 -1.55 33.02
N ILE A 254 2.58 -2.73 33.10
CA ILE A 254 1.85 -4.01 33.02
C ILE A 254 0.86 -4.15 34.17
N GLY A 255 1.25 -3.75 35.39
CA GLY A 255 0.41 -3.76 36.58
C GLY A 255 -0.80 -2.84 36.51
N SER A 256 -0.72 -1.75 35.72
CA SER A 256 -1.81 -0.82 35.50
C SER A 256 -2.83 -1.28 34.45
N LEU A 257 -2.47 -2.30 33.65
CA LEU A 257 -3.34 -2.88 32.62
C LEU A 257 -4.09 -4.10 33.19
N ASP A 258 -5.41 -4.08 33.09
CA ASP A 258 -6.24 -5.21 33.53
C ASP A 258 -5.83 -6.51 32.82
N LYS A 259 -5.84 -7.63 33.55
CA LYS A 259 -5.45 -8.94 32.99
C LYS A 259 -6.31 -9.39 31.82
N ASN A 260 -7.57 -8.98 31.79
CA ASN A 260 -8.54 -9.30 30.73
C ASN A 260 -8.62 -8.24 29.64
N ASP A 261 -7.80 -7.18 29.71
CA ASP A 261 -7.78 -6.10 28.74
C ASP A 261 -7.08 -6.55 27.43
N LYS A 262 -7.75 -6.43 26.31
CA LYS A 262 -7.16 -6.70 24.98
C LYS A 262 -5.96 -5.81 24.69
N ASN A 263 -5.97 -4.57 25.18
CA ASN A 263 -4.86 -3.62 25.03
C ASN A 263 -3.60 -4.08 25.78
N ARG A 264 -3.76 -4.87 26.85
CA ARG A 264 -2.62 -5.49 27.56
C ARG A 264 -1.83 -6.42 26.63
N ALA A 265 -2.51 -7.27 25.87
CA ALA A 265 -1.84 -8.18 24.92
C ALA A 265 -1.05 -7.39 23.86
N VAL A 266 -1.65 -6.35 23.28
CA VAL A 266 -0.97 -5.47 22.32
C VAL A 266 0.27 -4.82 22.95
N TYR A 267 0.15 -4.29 24.17
CA TYR A 267 1.27 -3.70 24.90
C TYR A 267 2.40 -4.72 25.12
N MET A 268 2.08 -5.92 25.57
CA MET A 268 3.05 -6.96 25.88
C MET A 268 3.83 -7.42 24.64
N GLU A 269 3.15 -7.66 23.51
CA GLU A 269 3.80 -8.08 22.27
C GLU A 269 4.73 -6.98 21.73
N LEU A 270 4.29 -5.73 21.75
CA LEU A 270 5.13 -4.61 21.35
C LEU A 270 6.33 -4.42 22.29
N ALA A 271 6.12 -4.57 23.61
CA ALA A 271 7.19 -4.48 24.59
C ALA A 271 8.24 -5.58 24.38
N LEU A 272 7.81 -6.84 24.15
CA LEU A 272 8.72 -7.95 23.84
C LEU A 272 9.54 -7.66 22.58
N LYS A 273 8.90 -7.20 21.51
CA LYS A 273 9.62 -6.85 20.28
C LYS A 273 10.55 -5.66 20.46
N THR A 274 10.16 -4.66 21.24
CA THR A 274 11.01 -3.50 21.55
C THR A 274 12.23 -3.92 22.37
N ILE A 275 12.09 -4.81 23.35
CA ILE A 275 13.21 -5.35 24.13
C ILE A 275 14.20 -6.09 23.22
N GLU A 276 13.71 -6.95 22.32
CA GLU A 276 14.54 -7.65 21.35
C GLU A 276 15.35 -6.69 20.47
N LEU A 277 14.70 -5.65 19.96
CA LEU A 277 15.35 -4.64 19.13
C LEU A 277 16.37 -3.81 19.92
N CYS A 278 16.03 -3.39 21.16
CA CYS A 278 16.97 -2.66 22.02
C CYS A 278 18.21 -3.48 22.40
N GLU A 279 18.05 -4.79 22.65
CA GLU A 279 19.14 -5.71 22.87
C GLU A 279 20.02 -5.86 21.62
N GLY A 280 19.41 -6.03 20.45
CA GLY A 280 20.12 -6.16 19.16
C GLY A 280 20.94 -4.91 18.79
N GLU A 281 20.45 -3.72 19.13
CA GLU A 281 21.14 -2.45 18.93
C GLU A 281 22.13 -2.09 20.07
N GLY A 282 22.24 -2.95 21.10
CA GLY A 282 23.14 -2.72 22.24
C GLY A 282 22.72 -1.59 23.17
N LEU A 283 21.44 -1.18 23.15
CA LEU A 283 20.88 -0.15 24.05
C LEU A 283 20.67 -0.70 25.46
N ILE A 284 20.42 -2.00 25.59
CA ILE A 284 20.34 -2.73 26.86
C ILE A 284 21.16 -4.01 26.78
N ASP A 285 21.67 -4.47 27.92
CA ASP A 285 22.39 -5.73 28.00
C ASP A 285 21.44 -6.94 28.11
N GLU A 286 21.98 -8.15 27.90
CA GLU A 286 21.24 -9.41 27.95
C GLU A 286 20.54 -9.62 29.30
N GLN A 287 21.19 -9.27 30.41
CA GLN A 287 20.63 -9.46 31.74
C GLN A 287 19.40 -8.56 31.97
N THR A 288 19.47 -7.30 31.51
CA THR A 288 18.35 -6.36 31.54
C THR A 288 17.21 -6.83 30.65
N SER A 289 17.51 -7.33 29.45
CA SER A 289 16.54 -7.93 28.55
C SER A 289 15.80 -9.10 29.18
N LEU A 290 16.52 -10.05 29.77
CA LEU A 290 15.94 -11.21 30.47
C LEU A 290 15.04 -10.78 31.65
N ASN A 291 15.49 -9.81 32.44
CA ASN A 291 14.71 -9.28 33.54
C ASN A 291 13.39 -8.64 33.10
N MET A 292 13.43 -7.88 31.99
CA MET A 292 12.22 -7.29 31.42
C MET A 292 11.28 -8.34 30.86
N LYS A 293 11.79 -9.29 30.06
CA LYS A 293 11.01 -10.39 29.47
C LYS A 293 10.32 -11.23 30.57
N GLY A 294 11.01 -11.49 31.66
CA GLY A 294 10.43 -12.22 32.80
C GLY A 294 9.23 -11.52 33.46
N ASN A 295 9.11 -10.21 33.36
CA ASN A 295 7.93 -9.48 33.85
C ASN A 295 6.77 -9.45 32.84
N LEU A 296 7.03 -9.72 31.57
CA LEU A 296 6.04 -9.71 30.48
C LEU A 296 5.40 -11.08 30.26
N ILE A 297 6.19 -12.15 30.43
CA ILE A 297 5.72 -13.52 30.24
C ILE A 297 5.06 -13.99 31.53
N PRO A 298 3.76 -14.34 31.55
CA PRO A 298 3.16 -14.96 32.72
C PRO A 298 3.95 -16.23 33.05
N VAL A 299 4.48 -16.30 34.26
CA VAL A 299 4.97 -17.60 34.78
C VAL A 299 3.74 -18.51 34.79
N THR A 300 3.67 -19.43 33.85
CA THR A 300 2.69 -20.52 33.86
C THR A 300 2.97 -21.32 35.15
N PRO A 301 1.97 -21.50 36.04
CA PRO A 301 2.16 -22.27 37.27
C PRO A 301 2.45 -23.72 36.98
#